data_4cc7dc2815d707869f2e03b7f317580e
#
_entry.id   4cc7dc2815d707869f2e03b7f317580e
#
_cell.length_a   1.000
_cell.length_b   1.000
_cell.length_c   1.000
_cell.angle_alpha   90.00
_cell.angle_beta   90.00
_cell.angle_gamma   90.00
#
_symmetry.space_group_name_H-M   'P 1'
#
loop_
_entity.id
_entity.type
_entity.pdbx_description
1 polymer ?
#
loop_
_entity_poly.entity_id
_entity_poly.type
_entity_poly.pdbx_seq_one_letter_code
_entity_poly.pdbx_strand_id
1 'polypeptide(L)'
;MAFYRPDPAMAARLEAALDGLDADGRPGLRNSLAITWVRYDDAAPEAGQGRGASWNQDRILYPASVVKLFYAVAVEQWLQRDLIPESDELRRAMRDMIADSSNDATGLVVDLLTGTTSGPALHGERWELWTQQRRLINGWLQSLAWPELEAVNCCQKTWGDGPYGREKMFYGADNGNRNGLSTVATARMLEAVMTGAVVSPPACRRLQGLLRRSLDQKQRRADPENQVDGFLGEGLPEDALLWSKAGWMSQARHDAAWFQASEQQPPSFCLLYTSD
;
A
#
# COMPACT_ATOMS: atom_id res chain seq x y z
N MET A 1 7.83 -14.82 -12.42
CA MET A 1 9.04 -13.95 -12.41
C MET A 1 8.61 -12.61 -11.87
N ALA A 2 9.46 -11.92 -11.10
CA ALA A 2 9.16 -10.56 -10.64
C ALA A 2 8.92 -9.62 -11.84
N PHE A 3 8.07 -8.60 -11.66
CA PHE A 3 7.73 -7.63 -12.72
C PHE A 3 8.89 -6.69 -13.12
N TYR A 4 10.00 -6.71 -12.39
CA TYR A 4 11.24 -5.98 -12.67
C TYR A 4 12.40 -6.94 -12.96
N ARG A 5 13.45 -6.44 -13.59
CA ARG A 5 14.69 -7.22 -13.88
C ARG A 5 15.63 -7.20 -12.67
N PRO A 6 16.21 -8.33 -12.26
CA PRO A 6 17.23 -8.35 -11.19
C PRO A 6 18.43 -7.46 -11.52
N ASP A 7 18.90 -6.69 -10.53
CA ASP A 7 20.12 -5.87 -10.62
C ASP A 7 21.13 -6.33 -9.55
N PRO A 8 22.24 -7.00 -9.94
CA PRO A 8 23.22 -7.52 -9.00
C PRO A 8 23.89 -6.43 -8.13
N ALA A 9 24.08 -5.22 -8.70
CA ALA A 9 24.68 -4.13 -7.94
C ALA A 9 23.73 -3.59 -6.86
N MET A 10 22.42 -3.53 -7.14
CA MET A 10 21.42 -3.20 -6.13
C MET A 10 21.30 -4.30 -5.08
N ALA A 11 21.35 -5.57 -5.48
CA ALA A 11 21.34 -6.70 -4.55
C ALA A 11 22.52 -6.64 -3.57
N ALA A 12 23.72 -6.39 -4.04
CA ALA A 12 24.91 -6.25 -3.19
C ALA A 12 24.78 -5.05 -2.20
N ARG A 13 24.22 -3.93 -2.65
CA ARG A 13 23.97 -2.77 -1.78
C ARG A 13 22.89 -3.05 -0.72
N LEU A 14 21.83 -3.74 -1.11
CA LEU A 14 20.77 -4.13 -0.17
C LEU A 14 21.32 -5.09 0.89
N GLU A 15 22.11 -6.07 0.50
CA GLU A 15 22.76 -7.02 1.40
C GLU A 15 23.69 -6.29 2.39
N ALA A 16 24.53 -5.38 1.91
CA ALA A 16 25.41 -4.59 2.76
C ALA A 16 24.63 -3.71 3.76
N ALA A 17 23.47 -3.15 3.34
CA ALA A 17 22.62 -2.38 4.24
C ALA A 17 21.99 -3.27 5.32
N LEU A 18 21.56 -4.47 4.97
CA LEU A 18 21.00 -5.45 5.91
C LEU A 18 22.05 -5.96 6.92
N ASP A 19 23.28 -6.21 6.46
CA ASP A 19 24.41 -6.58 7.33
C ASP A 19 24.77 -5.44 8.30
N GLY A 20 24.66 -4.18 7.84
CA GLY A 20 24.86 -2.99 8.66
C GLY A 20 23.89 -2.90 9.84
N LEU A 21 22.65 -3.36 9.69
CA LEU A 21 21.66 -3.33 10.79
C LEU A 21 22.09 -4.19 11.98
N ASP A 22 22.68 -5.36 11.73
CA ASP A 22 23.16 -6.23 12.80
C ASP A 22 24.39 -5.61 13.51
N ALA A 23 25.29 -4.97 12.73
CA ALA A 23 26.45 -4.26 13.26
C ALA A 23 26.09 -3.03 14.11
N ASP A 24 24.99 -2.34 13.77
CA ASP A 24 24.45 -1.18 14.49
C ASP A 24 23.65 -1.55 15.75
N GLY A 25 23.77 -2.79 16.24
CA GLY A 25 23.16 -3.25 17.47
C GLY A 25 21.65 -3.54 17.36
N ARG A 26 21.18 -3.86 16.16
CA ARG A 26 19.78 -4.28 15.89
C ARG A 26 19.72 -5.74 15.40
N PRO A 27 20.26 -6.71 16.17
CA PRO A 27 20.32 -8.10 15.78
C PRO A 27 18.92 -8.66 15.62
N GLY A 28 18.71 -9.39 14.52
CA GLY A 28 17.42 -10.01 14.20
C GLY A 28 16.45 -9.13 13.40
N LEU A 29 16.68 -7.82 13.29
CA LEU A 29 15.81 -6.94 12.48
C LEU A 29 15.79 -7.38 11.00
N ARG A 30 16.92 -7.87 10.47
CA ARG A 30 17.00 -8.44 9.12
C ARG A 30 15.94 -9.51 8.86
N ASN A 31 15.67 -10.37 9.84
CA ASN A 31 14.68 -11.44 9.71
C ASN A 31 13.23 -10.93 9.75
N SER A 32 13.02 -9.76 10.34
CA SER A 32 11.72 -9.11 10.44
C SER A 32 11.40 -8.23 9.23
N LEU A 33 12.36 -8.01 8.32
CA LEU A 33 12.20 -7.14 7.16
C LEU A 33 11.73 -7.89 5.91
N ALA A 34 10.92 -7.21 5.11
CA ALA A 34 10.68 -7.53 3.71
C ALA A 34 10.90 -6.24 2.90
N ILE A 35 11.63 -6.32 1.80
CA ILE A 35 12.03 -5.16 0.99
C ILE A 35 11.88 -5.50 -0.49
N THR A 36 11.34 -4.56 -1.28
CA THR A 36 11.42 -4.55 -2.73
C THR A 36 11.89 -3.17 -3.14
N TRP A 37 13.05 -3.08 -3.78
CA TRP A 37 13.66 -1.84 -4.24
C TRP A 37 13.89 -1.90 -5.74
N VAL A 38 13.31 -0.94 -6.46
CA VAL A 38 13.37 -0.87 -7.93
C VAL A 38 13.78 0.54 -8.35
N ARG A 39 14.55 0.64 -9.42
CA ARG A 39 14.92 1.89 -10.08
C ARG A 39 14.70 1.80 -11.58
N TYR A 40 14.62 2.94 -12.21
CA TYR A 40 14.49 3.09 -13.65
C TYR A 40 15.71 3.81 -14.24
N ASP A 41 15.86 3.72 -15.55
CA ASP A 41 16.90 4.44 -16.30
C ASP A 41 16.32 5.71 -16.97
N ASP A 42 14.98 5.78 -17.14
CA ASP A 42 14.27 6.89 -17.76
C ASP A 42 13.44 7.68 -16.75
N ALA A 43 13.32 8.99 -16.94
CA ALA A 43 12.52 9.88 -16.08
C ALA A 43 11.00 9.62 -16.20
N ALA A 44 10.54 9.13 -17.34
CA ALA A 44 9.16 8.73 -17.60
C ALA A 44 9.09 7.22 -17.94
N PRO A 45 9.22 6.34 -16.95
CA PRO A 45 9.33 4.91 -17.21
C PRO A 45 7.97 4.29 -17.59
N GLU A 46 8.03 3.22 -18.36
CA GLU A 46 6.91 2.31 -18.56
C GLU A 46 6.92 1.18 -17.54
N ALA A 47 5.75 0.60 -17.28
CA ALA A 47 5.62 -0.53 -16.37
C ALA A 47 6.47 -1.73 -16.83
N GLY A 48 7.16 -2.37 -15.89
CA GLY A 48 8.00 -3.54 -16.15
C GLY A 48 9.40 -3.23 -16.69
N GLN A 49 9.77 -1.96 -16.86
CA GLN A 49 11.12 -1.58 -17.32
C GLN A 49 12.13 -1.46 -16.16
N GLY A 50 11.67 -1.52 -14.92
CA GLY A 50 12.49 -1.37 -13.74
C GLY A 50 13.56 -2.46 -13.59
N ARG A 51 14.64 -2.10 -12.88
CA ARG A 51 15.66 -3.02 -12.37
C ARG A 51 15.71 -2.93 -10.87
N GLY A 52 15.90 -4.06 -10.17
CA GLY A 52 15.77 -4.02 -8.73
C GLY A 52 16.39 -5.18 -7.98
N ALA A 53 16.28 -5.08 -6.66
CA ALA A 53 16.65 -6.10 -5.71
C ALA A 53 15.60 -6.21 -4.61
N SER A 54 15.56 -7.35 -3.96
CA SER A 54 14.59 -7.60 -2.90
C SER A 54 15.13 -8.50 -1.81
N TRP A 55 14.47 -8.41 -0.66
CA TRP A 55 14.66 -9.30 0.49
C TRP A 55 13.30 -9.73 1.02
N ASN A 56 13.07 -11.04 1.15
CA ASN A 56 11.80 -11.61 1.62
C ASN A 56 10.56 -11.03 0.90
N GLN A 57 10.66 -10.66 -0.37
CA GLN A 57 9.66 -9.89 -1.09
C GLN A 57 8.27 -10.52 -1.15
N ASP A 58 8.19 -11.87 -1.12
CA ASP A 58 6.95 -12.63 -1.25
C ASP A 58 6.28 -12.90 0.11
N ARG A 59 6.93 -12.50 1.21
CA ARG A 59 6.42 -12.68 2.56
C ARG A 59 5.16 -11.86 2.75
N ILE A 60 4.05 -12.52 3.07
CA ILE A 60 2.79 -11.86 3.39
C ILE A 60 2.85 -11.35 4.82
N LEU A 61 2.70 -10.04 4.97
CA LEU A 61 2.68 -9.33 6.25
C LEU A 61 1.38 -8.52 6.38
N TYR A 62 0.99 -8.21 7.62
CA TYR A 62 -0.12 -7.28 7.85
C TYR A 62 0.33 -5.86 7.44
N PRO A 63 -0.30 -5.24 6.44
CA PRO A 63 0.24 -4.04 5.80
C PRO A 63 -0.09 -2.74 6.56
N ALA A 64 -0.81 -2.79 7.67
CA ALA A 64 -1.38 -1.62 8.31
C ALA A 64 -2.07 -0.71 7.27
N SER A 65 -1.80 0.60 7.26
CA SER A 65 -2.44 1.55 6.35
C SER A 65 -1.93 1.52 4.91
N VAL A 66 -0.91 0.73 4.58
CA VAL A 66 -0.48 0.58 3.17
C VAL A 66 -1.57 -0.08 2.32
N VAL A 67 -2.45 -0.90 2.91
CA VAL A 67 -3.62 -1.48 2.21
C VAL A 67 -4.53 -0.43 1.57
N LYS A 68 -4.56 0.80 2.10
CA LYS A 68 -5.38 1.91 1.60
C LYS A 68 -5.02 2.31 0.16
N LEU A 69 -3.78 2.07 -0.29
CA LEU A 69 -3.39 2.18 -1.69
C LEU A 69 -4.27 1.29 -2.57
N PHE A 70 -4.46 0.03 -2.19
CA PHE A 70 -5.27 -0.93 -2.94
C PHE A 70 -6.75 -0.54 -2.97
N TYR A 71 -7.27 -0.03 -1.84
CA TYR A 71 -8.65 0.47 -1.77
C TYR A 71 -8.86 1.70 -2.64
N ALA A 72 -7.90 2.62 -2.68
CA ALA A 72 -7.99 3.80 -3.54
C ALA A 72 -7.99 3.43 -5.03
N VAL A 73 -7.16 2.46 -5.44
CA VAL A 73 -7.17 1.94 -6.82
C VAL A 73 -8.49 1.23 -7.13
N ALA A 74 -9.04 0.45 -6.19
CA ALA A 74 -10.34 -0.20 -6.34
C ALA A 74 -11.47 0.83 -6.50
N VAL A 75 -11.47 1.95 -5.76
CA VAL A 75 -12.46 3.02 -5.94
C VAL A 75 -12.42 3.56 -7.37
N GLU A 76 -11.25 3.90 -7.89
CA GLU A 76 -11.13 4.39 -9.27
C GLU A 76 -11.60 3.35 -10.30
N GLN A 77 -11.37 2.06 -10.03
CA GLN A 77 -11.85 0.97 -10.88
C GLN A 77 -13.38 0.84 -10.85
N TRP A 78 -14.00 0.94 -9.65
CA TRP A 78 -15.46 0.88 -9.49
C TRP A 78 -16.14 2.08 -10.13
N LEU A 79 -15.58 3.29 -9.97
CA LEU A 79 -16.06 4.51 -10.63
C LEU A 79 -15.99 4.38 -12.15
N GLN A 80 -14.88 3.87 -12.70
CA GLN A 80 -14.72 3.68 -14.14
C GLN A 80 -15.71 2.66 -14.73
N ARG A 81 -16.20 1.74 -13.91
CA ARG A 81 -17.20 0.71 -14.29
C ARG A 81 -18.63 1.05 -13.88
N ASP A 82 -18.89 2.24 -13.41
CA ASP A 82 -20.18 2.69 -12.90
C ASP A 82 -20.77 1.77 -11.80
N LEU A 83 -19.92 1.10 -11.02
CA LEU A 83 -20.34 0.21 -9.93
C LEU A 83 -20.69 1.00 -8.65
N ILE A 84 -20.10 2.16 -8.47
CA ILE A 84 -20.44 3.11 -7.41
C ILE A 84 -20.57 4.52 -8.01
N PRO A 85 -21.48 5.36 -7.49
CA PRO A 85 -21.60 6.73 -7.95
C PRO A 85 -20.42 7.60 -7.47
N GLU A 86 -19.98 8.52 -8.31
CA GLU A 86 -19.07 9.56 -7.88
C GLU A 86 -19.82 10.60 -7.01
N SER A 87 -19.18 11.03 -5.92
CA SER A 87 -19.72 12.07 -5.03
C SER A 87 -18.58 12.84 -4.36
N ASP A 88 -18.86 14.06 -3.94
CA ASP A 88 -17.92 14.89 -3.17
C ASP A 88 -17.52 14.19 -1.86
N GLU A 89 -18.45 13.47 -1.23
CA GLU A 89 -18.19 12.70 -0.01
C GLU A 89 -17.21 11.56 -0.26
N LEU A 90 -17.34 10.81 -1.35
CA LEU A 90 -16.40 9.75 -1.71
C LEU A 90 -15.02 10.35 -2.01
N ARG A 91 -14.93 11.46 -2.75
CA ARG A 91 -13.66 12.14 -3.05
C ARG A 91 -12.99 12.69 -1.78
N ARG A 92 -13.77 13.22 -0.84
CA ARG A 92 -13.28 13.63 0.48
C ARG A 92 -12.74 12.43 1.25
N ALA A 93 -13.51 11.34 1.33
CA ALA A 93 -13.07 10.13 2.03
C ALA A 93 -11.80 9.53 1.42
N MET A 94 -11.66 9.51 0.09
CA MET A 94 -10.41 9.06 -0.56
C MET A 94 -9.22 9.92 -0.18
N ARG A 95 -9.37 11.25 -0.14
CA ARG A 95 -8.31 12.15 0.30
C ARG A 95 -7.93 11.88 1.75
N ASP A 96 -8.89 11.88 2.67
CA ASP A 96 -8.67 11.67 4.09
C ASP A 96 -8.07 10.26 4.37
N MET A 97 -8.49 9.23 3.61
CA MET A 97 -7.92 7.89 3.68
C MET A 97 -6.45 7.83 3.28
N ILE A 98 -6.04 8.57 2.25
CA ILE A 98 -4.66 8.51 1.72
C ILE A 98 -3.77 9.58 2.32
N ALA A 99 -4.21 10.84 2.36
CA ALA A 99 -3.40 11.96 2.87
C ALA A 99 -3.22 11.87 4.39
N ASP A 100 -4.33 11.72 5.12
CA ASP A 100 -4.33 11.74 6.59
C ASP A 100 -4.32 10.32 7.19
N SER A 101 -4.38 9.31 6.33
CA SER A 101 -4.44 7.90 6.75
C SER A 101 -5.65 7.57 7.66
N SER A 102 -6.77 8.30 7.51
CA SER A 102 -7.97 8.15 8.32
C SER A 102 -8.55 6.72 8.25
N ASN A 103 -8.78 6.12 9.42
CA ASN A 103 -9.42 4.81 9.53
C ASN A 103 -10.95 4.90 9.33
N ASP A 104 -11.57 6.00 9.72
CA ASP A 104 -13.01 6.24 9.53
C ASP A 104 -13.31 6.38 8.04
N ALA A 105 -12.52 7.18 7.31
CA ALA A 105 -12.63 7.28 5.85
C ALA A 105 -12.38 5.93 5.16
N THR A 106 -11.42 5.14 5.64
CA THR A 106 -11.19 3.77 5.14
C THR A 106 -12.42 2.89 5.37
N GLY A 107 -13.06 3.00 6.53
CA GLY A 107 -14.27 2.26 6.85
C GLY A 107 -15.40 2.55 5.86
N LEU A 108 -15.65 3.83 5.56
CA LEU A 108 -16.64 4.24 4.55
C LEU A 108 -16.28 3.71 3.16
N VAL A 109 -15.02 3.87 2.73
CA VAL A 109 -14.56 3.41 1.42
C VAL A 109 -14.74 1.90 1.25
N VAL A 110 -14.36 1.11 2.25
CA VAL A 110 -14.55 -0.36 2.20
C VAL A 110 -16.04 -0.72 2.15
N ASP A 111 -16.90 -0.04 2.90
CA ASP A 111 -18.35 -0.28 2.86
C ASP A 111 -18.94 0.04 1.48
N LEU A 112 -18.54 1.15 0.85
CA LEU A 112 -18.99 1.51 -0.49
C LEU A 112 -18.49 0.51 -1.56
N LEU A 113 -17.22 0.10 -1.50
CA LEU A 113 -16.63 -0.85 -2.44
C LEU A 113 -17.29 -2.24 -2.39
N THR A 114 -17.81 -2.62 -1.23
CA THR A 114 -18.29 -3.98 -0.98
C THR A 114 -19.81 -4.07 -0.80
N GLY A 115 -20.50 -2.94 -0.68
CA GLY A 115 -21.94 -2.91 -0.36
C GLY A 115 -22.26 -3.48 1.03
N THR A 116 -21.28 -3.48 1.95
CA THR A 116 -21.43 -4.04 3.29
C THR A 116 -21.34 -2.95 4.35
N THR A 117 -21.80 -3.26 5.55
CA THR A 117 -21.63 -2.39 6.73
C THR A 117 -21.23 -3.21 7.94
N SER A 118 -20.56 -2.57 8.90
CA SER A 118 -20.34 -3.14 10.23
C SER A 118 -21.67 -3.29 10.99
N GLY A 119 -21.69 -4.14 12.02
CA GLY A 119 -22.88 -4.34 12.85
C GLY A 119 -22.83 -5.63 13.66
N PRO A 120 -23.93 -6.03 14.31
CA PRO A 120 -24.02 -7.27 15.08
C PRO A 120 -23.65 -8.52 14.25
N ALA A 121 -23.38 -9.62 14.93
CA ALA A 121 -23.14 -10.91 14.32
C ALA A 121 -24.23 -11.29 13.31
N LEU A 122 -23.86 -11.93 12.22
CA LEU A 122 -24.77 -12.50 11.21
C LEU A 122 -24.63 -14.02 11.19
N HIS A 123 -25.67 -14.71 10.72
CA HIS A 123 -25.72 -16.16 10.62
C HIS A 123 -26.39 -16.61 9.32
N GLY A 124 -26.10 -17.84 8.89
CA GLY A 124 -26.70 -18.47 7.71
C GLY A 124 -26.45 -17.67 6.44
N GLU A 125 -27.42 -17.66 5.51
CA GLU A 125 -27.31 -17.01 4.20
C GLU A 125 -26.92 -15.54 4.28
N ARG A 126 -27.34 -14.80 5.30
CA ARG A 126 -26.97 -13.39 5.48
C ARG A 126 -25.49 -13.21 5.78
N TRP A 127 -24.90 -14.14 6.51
CA TRP A 127 -23.47 -14.18 6.76
C TRP A 127 -22.68 -14.54 5.50
N GLU A 128 -23.14 -15.53 4.78
CA GLU A 128 -22.51 -15.99 3.53
C GLU A 128 -22.49 -14.87 2.49
N LEU A 129 -23.63 -14.22 2.25
CA LEU A 129 -23.71 -13.09 1.34
C LEU A 129 -22.80 -11.94 1.76
N TRP A 130 -22.82 -11.56 3.04
CA TRP A 130 -21.98 -10.48 3.55
C TRP A 130 -20.47 -10.79 3.38
N THR A 131 -20.05 -12.00 3.66
CA THR A 131 -18.64 -12.43 3.49
C THR A 131 -18.24 -12.48 2.02
N GLN A 132 -19.11 -12.90 1.13
CA GLN A 132 -18.89 -12.89 -0.30
C GLN A 132 -18.69 -11.46 -0.83
N GLN A 133 -19.59 -10.55 -0.47
CA GLN A 133 -19.49 -9.14 -0.82
C GLN A 133 -18.20 -8.51 -0.30
N ARG A 134 -17.82 -8.79 0.96
CA ARG A 134 -16.60 -8.26 1.58
C ARG A 134 -15.32 -8.69 0.84
N ARG A 135 -15.35 -9.75 0.05
CA ARG A 135 -14.23 -10.27 -0.76
C ARG A 135 -14.21 -9.75 -2.20
N LEU A 136 -15.10 -8.84 -2.59
CA LEU A 136 -15.16 -8.31 -3.96
C LEU A 136 -13.83 -7.69 -4.41
N ILE A 137 -13.13 -7.00 -3.52
CA ILE A 137 -11.82 -6.40 -3.82
C ILE A 137 -10.80 -7.49 -4.14
N ASN A 138 -10.74 -8.57 -3.35
CA ASN A 138 -9.85 -9.71 -3.63
C ASN A 138 -10.16 -10.34 -4.98
N GLY A 139 -11.44 -10.55 -5.30
CA GLY A 139 -11.85 -11.09 -6.59
C GLY A 139 -11.41 -10.22 -7.78
N TRP A 140 -11.49 -8.89 -7.61
CA TRP A 140 -10.98 -7.96 -8.63
C TRP A 140 -9.45 -8.04 -8.74
N LEU A 141 -8.71 -8.02 -7.63
CA LEU A 141 -7.25 -8.14 -7.64
C LEU A 141 -6.79 -9.41 -8.36
N GLN A 142 -7.45 -10.53 -8.09
CA GLN A 142 -7.18 -11.80 -8.79
C GLN A 142 -7.48 -11.70 -10.30
N SER A 143 -8.50 -10.94 -10.72
CA SER A 143 -8.82 -10.72 -12.12
C SER A 143 -7.77 -9.94 -12.91
N LEU A 144 -6.84 -9.25 -12.24
CA LEU A 144 -5.70 -8.62 -12.89
C LEU A 144 -4.67 -9.64 -13.40
N ALA A 145 -4.74 -10.88 -12.93
CA ALA A 145 -3.84 -11.98 -13.30
C ALA A 145 -2.35 -11.65 -13.11
N TRP A 146 -2.03 -10.81 -12.12
CA TRP A 146 -0.65 -10.54 -11.74
C TRP A 146 -0.20 -11.58 -10.70
N PRO A 147 0.86 -12.35 -10.97
CA PRO A 147 1.33 -13.39 -10.05
C PRO A 147 1.62 -12.87 -8.64
N GLU A 148 2.08 -11.62 -8.53
CA GLU A 148 2.38 -10.97 -7.26
C GLU A 148 1.15 -10.78 -6.36
N LEU A 149 -0.07 -10.81 -6.93
CA LEU A 149 -1.33 -10.63 -6.20
C LEU A 149 -1.98 -11.94 -5.73
N GLU A 150 -1.44 -13.09 -6.06
CA GLU A 150 -2.07 -14.40 -5.79
C GLU A 150 -2.37 -14.62 -4.30
N ALA A 151 -1.44 -14.25 -3.42
CA ALA A 151 -1.56 -14.43 -1.98
C ALA A 151 -2.08 -13.20 -1.22
N VAL A 152 -2.45 -12.13 -1.93
CA VAL A 152 -2.90 -10.87 -1.35
C VAL A 152 -4.30 -11.00 -0.74
N ASN A 153 -4.51 -10.41 0.43
CA ASN A 153 -5.82 -10.30 1.07
C ASN A 153 -6.13 -8.83 1.43
N CYS A 154 -7.11 -8.24 0.75
CA CYS A 154 -7.59 -6.88 0.93
C CYS A 154 -9.10 -6.90 1.17
N CYS A 155 -9.54 -7.19 2.39
CA CYS A 155 -10.96 -7.36 2.69
C CYS A 155 -11.39 -6.80 4.04
N GLN A 156 -10.47 -6.23 4.81
CA GLN A 156 -10.73 -5.73 6.16
C GLN A 156 -10.65 -4.20 6.23
N LYS A 157 -11.50 -3.58 7.02
CA LYS A 157 -11.31 -2.20 7.47
C LYS A 157 -10.04 -2.09 8.31
N THR A 158 -9.47 -0.90 8.40
CA THR A 158 -8.39 -0.60 9.34
C THR A 158 -9.00 -0.11 10.66
N TRP A 159 -8.67 -0.80 11.75
CA TRP A 159 -9.25 -0.55 13.07
C TRP A 159 -8.20 0.07 14.00
N GLY A 160 -8.60 1.04 14.82
CA GLY A 160 -7.78 1.53 15.93
C GLY A 160 -7.74 0.52 17.07
N ASP A 161 -8.92 0.14 17.57
CA ASP A 161 -9.08 -0.70 18.76
C ASP A 161 -9.49 -2.15 18.45
N GLY A 162 -9.56 -2.50 17.17
CA GLY A 162 -9.97 -3.82 16.72
C GLY A 162 -11.43 -3.89 16.25
N PRO A 163 -11.77 -4.94 15.47
CA PRO A 163 -13.10 -5.12 14.90
C PRO A 163 -14.12 -5.61 15.94
N TYR A 164 -15.40 -5.27 15.70
CA TYR A 164 -16.54 -5.69 16.51
C TYR A 164 -17.57 -6.49 15.70
N GLY A 165 -18.44 -7.24 16.37
CA GLY A 165 -19.58 -7.93 15.77
C GLY A 165 -19.20 -8.79 14.56
N ARG A 166 -19.90 -8.61 13.42
CA ARG A 166 -19.65 -9.36 12.18
C ARG A 166 -18.23 -9.15 11.64
N GLU A 167 -17.64 -7.98 11.85
CA GLU A 167 -16.26 -7.71 11.45
C GLU A 167 -15.28 -8.58 12.24
N LYS A 168 -15.52 -8.75 13.56
CA LYS A 168 -14.69 -9.62 14.40
C LYS A 168 -14.84 -11.09 14.00
N MET A 169 -16.05 -11.51 13.67
CA MET A 169 -16.29 -12.88 13.15
C MET A 169 -15.52 -13.11 11.86
N PHE A 170 -15.55 -12.16 10.93
CA PHE A 170 -14.88 -12.24 9.64
C PHE A 170 -13.36 -12.18 9.76
N TYR A 171 -12.86 -11.47 10.75
CA TYR A 171 -11.44 -11.39 11.06
C TYR A 171 -10.85 -12.74 11.47
N GLY A 172 -11.67 -13.56 12.16
CA GLY A 172 -11.31 -14.88 12.65
C GLY A 172 -10.66 -14.87 14.04
N ALA A 173 -10.62 -16.03 14.68
CA ALA A 173 -10.12 -16.17 16.05
C ALA A 173 -8.63 -15.83 16.17
N ASP A 174 -7.82 -16.28 15.22
CA ASP A 174 -6.36 -16.11 15.21
C ASP A 174 -5.93 -15.04 14.19
N ASN A 175 -6.78 -14.05 13.92
CA ASN A 175 -6.56 -13.04 12.89
C ASN A 175 -6.33 -13.62 11.47
N GLY A 176 -6.78 -14.85 11.22
CA GLY A 176 -6.50 -15.61 10.00
C GLY A 176 -7.01 -14.99 8.72
N ASN A 177 -7.98 -14.04 8.80
CA ASN A 177 -8.48 -13.29 7.66
C ASN A 177 -8.12 -11.79 7.75
N ARG A 178 -6.96 -11.49 8.27
CA ARG A 178 -6.37 -10.16 8.32
C ARG A 178 -5.98 -9.68 6.91
N ASN A 179 -5.95 -8.38 6.67
CA ASN A 179 -5.31 -7.87 5.46
C ASN A 179 -3.86 -8.38 5.39
N GLY A 180 -3.45 -8.79 4.22
CA GLY A 180 -2.11 -9.33 3.98
C GLY A 180 -1.56 -8.85 2.63
N LEU A 181 -0.38 -8.25 2.63
CA LEU A 181 0.35 -7.82 1.45
C LEU A 181 1.81 -8.27 1.51
N SER A 182 2.39 -8.54 0.37
CA SER A 182 3.84 -8.64 0.20
C SER A 182 4.41 -7.33 -0.34
N THR A 183 5.71 -7.12 -0.17
CA THR A 183 6.36 -5.93 -0.73
C THR A 183 6.37 -5.97 -2.25
N VAL A 184 6.50 -7.13 -2.89
CA VAL A 184 6.45 -7.26 -4.34
C VAL A 184 5.06 -6.94 -4.91
N ALA A 185 3.98 -7.38 -4.25
CA ALA A 185 2.60 -7.06 -4.65
C ALA A 185 2.33 -5.56 -4.56
N THR A 186 2.77 -4.93 -3.47
CA THR A 186 2.60 -3.49 -3.27
C THR A 186 3.45 -2.69 -4.24
N ALA A 187 4.68 -3.14 -4.51
CA ALA A 187 5.58 -2.56 -5.51
C ALA A 187 4.95 -2.58 -6.91
N ARG A 188 4.36 -3.71 -7.30
CA ARG A 188 3.67 -3.86 -8.58
C ARG A 188 2.47 -2.92 -8.70
N MET A 189 1.68 -2.77 -7.64
CA MET A 189 0.53 -1.86 -7.62
C MET A 189 0.98 -0.40 -7.67
N LEU A 190 2.00 -0.01 -6.90
CA LEU A 190 2.54 1.34 -6.91
C LEU A 190 3.13 1.70 -8.28
N GLU A 191 3.93 0.80 -8.89
CA GLU A 191 4.42 0.97 -10.26
C GLU A 191 3.29 1.24 -11.22
N ALA A 192 2.25 0.40 -11.20
CA ALA A 192 1.13 0.52 -12.12
C ALA A 192 0.36 1.86 -11.96
N VAL A 193 0.24 2.38 -10.74
CA VAL A 193 -0.30 3.73 -10.48
C VAL A 193 0.62 4.81 -11.04
N MET A 194 1.92 4.71 -10.77
CA MET A 194 2.87 5.76 -11.15
C MET A 194 3.15 5.81 -12.65
N THR A 195 3.03 4.67 -13.34
CA THR A 195 3.20 4.58 -14.82
C THR A 195 1.89 4.70 -15.61
N GLY A 196 0.75 4.82 -14.93
CA GLY A 196 -0.56 4.91 -15.61
C GLY A 196 -1.09 3.58 -16.14
N ALA A 197 -0.57 2.44 -15.66
CA ALA A 197 -0.82 1.10 -16.19
C ALA A 197 -1.96 0.34 -15.49
N VAL A 198 -2.64 0.94 -14.52
CA VAL A 198 -3.81 0.35 -13.84
C VAL A 198 -5.02 1.25 -13.98
N VAL A 199 -6.22 0.69 -14.08
CA VAL A 199 -7.48 1.39 -14.29
C VAL A 199 -7.44 2.24 -15.58
N SER A 200 -6.98 3.49 -15.49
CA SER A 200 -6.77 4.39 -16.64
C SER A 200 -5.78 5.49 -16.30
N PRO A 201 -5.11 6.10 -17.30
CA PRO A 201 -4.18 7.21 -17.04
C PRO A 201 -4.80 8.39 -16.26
N PRO A 202 -6.06 8.83 -16.50
CA PRO A 202 -6.69 9.85 -15.66
C PRO A 202 -6.90 9.43 -14.21
N ALA A 203 -7.31 8.18 -13.96
CA ALA A 203 -7.45 7.62 -12.61
C ALA A 203 -6.11 7.59 -11.89
N CYS A 204 -5.07 7.10 -12.56
CA CYS A 204 -3.71 7.09 -12.00
C CYS A 204 -3.21 8.49 -11.64
N ARG A 205 -3.45 9.51 -12.46
CA ARG A 205 -3.09 10.90 -12.10
C ARG A 205 -3.80 11.41 -10.84
N ARG A 206 -5.08 11.06 -10.64
CA ARG A 206 -5.79 11.39 -9.39
C ARG A 206 -5.16 10.70 -8.19
N LEU A 207 -4.84 9.41 -8.32
CA LEU A 207 -4.16 8.64 -7.27
C LEU A 207 -2.76 9.20 -6.95
N GLN A 208 -1.98 9.55 -7.97
CA GLN A 208 -0.69 10.23 -7.80
C GLN A 208 -0.84 11.54 -7.02
N GLY A 209 -1.87 12.34 -7.31
CA GLY A 209 -2.19 13.55 -6.56
C GLY A 209 -2.44 13.29 -5.07
N LEU A 210 -3.12 12.20 -4.73
CA LEU A 210 -3.39 11.81 -3.33
C LEU A 210 -2.14 11.28 -2.62
N LEU A 211 -1.24 10.62 -3.35
CA LEU A 211 -0.01 10.02 -2.79
C LEU A 211 1.11 11.05 -2.61
N ARG A 212 1.01 12.23 -3.23
CA ARG A 212 2.05 13.26 -3.18
C ARG A 212 2.31 13.73 -1.76
N ARG A 213 3.60 13.78 -1.37
CA ARG A 213 4.04 14.24 -0.04
C ARG A 213 4.94 15.46 -0.17
N SER A 214 4.81 16.39 0.77
CA SER A 214 5.74 17.50 0.91
C SER A 214 6.97 17.06 1.70
N LEU A 215 8.15 17.40 1.21
CA LEU A 215 9.42 17.23 1.92
C LEU A 215 9.85 18.50 2.65
N ASP A 216 9.13 19.60 2.49
CA ASP A 216 9.37 20.85 3.23
C ASP A 216 9.21 20.62 4.74
N GLN A 217 10.29 20.90 5.49
CA GLN A 217 10.35 20.60 6.92
C GLN A 217 9.29 21.37 7.73
N LYS A 218 8.96 22.61 7.33
CA LYS A 218 7.95 23.42 8.02
C LYS A 218 6.55 22.83 7.84
N GLN A 219 6.23 22.37 6.62
CA GLN A 219 4.95 21.73 6.34
C GLN A 219 4.83 20.41 7.10
N ARG A 220 5.87 19.56 7.07
CA ARG A 220 5.89 18.29 7.81
C ARG A 220 5.65 18.48 9.31
N ARG A 221 6.30 19.45 9.93
CA ARG A 221 6.11 19.75 11.37
C ARG A 221 4.74 20.30 11.71
N ALA A 222 4.06 20.93 10.75
CA ALA A 222 2.71 21.46 10.93
C ALA A 222 1.62 20.41 10.71
N ASP A 223 1.95 19.28 10.11
CA ASP A 223 1.03 18.20 9.80
C ASP A 223 1.15 17.08 10.86
N PRO A 224 0.14 16.90 11.75
CA PRO A 224 0.16 15.85 12.75
C PRO A 224 0.05 14.44 12.16
N GLU A 225 -0.48 14.31 10.94
CA GLU A 225 -0.65 13.04 10.21
C GLU A 225 0.45 12.82 9.16
N ASN A 226 1.56 13.55 9.30
CA ASN A 226 2.69 13.46 8.38
C ASN A 226 3.19 12.01 8.22
N GLN A 227 3.32 11.58 6.98
CA GLN A 227 3.72 10.23 6.59
C GLN A 227 5.13 10.23 5.96
N VAL A 228 6.00 11.15 6.36
CA VAL A 228 7.39 11.30 5.88
C VAL A 228 8.37 11.03 7.02
N ASP A 229 8.16 11.67 8.17
CA ASP A 229 9.05 11.52 9.33
C ASP A 229 8.91 10.12 9.96
N GLY A 230 10.02 9.43 10.15
CA GLY A 230 10.06 8.03 10.58
C GLY A 230 9.77 7.01 9.47
N PHE A 231 9.73 7.43 8.20
CA PHE A 231 9.51 6.60 7.02
C PHE A 231 10.59 6.83 5.96
N LEU A 232 10.52 6.13 4.82
CA LEU A 232 11.54 6.21 3.77
C LEU A 232 11.78 7.64 3.26
N GLY A 233 10.75 8.46 3.26
CA GLY A 233 10.83 9.85 2.81
C GLY A 233 11.71 10.75 3.68
N GLU A 234 11.93 10.42 4.96
CA GLU A 234 12.73 11.25 5.88
C GLU A 234 14.17 11.43 5.42
N GLY A 235 14.73 10.42 4.77
CA GLY A 235 16.10 10.46 4.28
C GLY A 235 16.27 11.16 2.92
N LEU A 236 15.21 11.67 2.30
CA LEU A 236 15.28 12.33 1.01
C LEU A 236 15.62 13.82 1.15
N PRO A 237 16.33 14.42 0.18
CA PRO A 237 16.52 15.87 0.11
C PRO A 237 15.17 16.61 -0.01
N GLU A 238 15.10 17.84 0.50
CA GLU A 238 13.85 18.64 0.49
C GLU A 238 13.34 18.98 -0.91
N ASP A 239 14.24 19.03 -1.90
CA ASP A 239 13.92 19.29 -3.31
C ASP A 239 13.53 18.04 -4.09
N ALA A 240 13.60 16.87 -3.50
CA ALA A 240 13.13 15.65 -4.13
C ALA A 240 11.60 15.58 -4.21
N LEU A 241 11.13 14.70 -5.08
CA LEU A 241 9.70 14.43 -5.28
C LEU A 241 9.36 13.10 -4.61
N LEU A 242 8.30 13.08 -3.80
CA LEU A 242 7.88 11.90 -3.07
C LEU A 242 6.38 11.64 -3.26
N TRP A 243 6.05 10.39 -3.53
CA TRP A 243 4.68 9.82 -3.49
C TRP A 243 4.73 8.61 -2.59
N SER A 244 3.94 8.59 -1.55
CA SER A 244 4.01 7.46 -0.62
C SER A 244 2.68 7.15 0.07
N LYS A 245 2.61 5.93 0.60
CA LYS A 245 1.63 5.52 1.59
C LYS A 245 2.31 4.77 2.71
N ALA A 246 2.34 5.39 3.87
CA ALA A 246 2.86 4.79 5.08
C ALA A 246 1.80 3.93 5.79
N GLY A 247 2.28 2.99 6.60
CA GLY A 247 1.47 2.20 7.52
C GLY A 247 2.24 1.88 8.79
N TRP A 248 1.61 2.04 9.94
CA TRP A 248 2.27 1.75 11.21
C TRP A 248 1.31 1.20 12.26
N MET A 249 1.87 0.55 13.21
CA MET A 249 1.27 0.12 14.46
C MET A 249 2.37 0.06 15.55
N SER A 250 2.03 -0.39 16.76
CA SER A 250 2.96 -0.39 17.89
C SER A 250 4.29 -1.13 17.61
N GLN A 251 4.25 -2.18 16.81
CA GLN A 251 5.38 -3.07 16.56
C GLN A 251 5.82 -3.13 15.09
N ALA A 252 5.16 -2.39 14.21
CA ALA A 252 5.47 -2.44 12.77
C ALA A 252 5.47 -1.05 12.14
N ARG A 253 6.40 -0.83 11.21
CA ARG A 253 6.44 0.32 10.31
C ARG A 253 6.60 -0.17 8.89
N HIS A 254 5.76 0.36 8.01
CA HIS A 254 5.74 0.03 6.60
C HIS A 254 5.71 1.30 5.78
N ASP A 255 6.35 1.26 4.64
CA ASP A 255 6.25 2.35 3.68
C ASP A 255 6.26 1.81 2.24
N ALA A 256 5.50 2.46 1.39
CA ALA A 256 5.47 2.28 -0.05
C ALA A 256 5.77 3.63 -0.68
N ALA A 257 7.01 3.85 -1.07
CA ALA A 257 7.51 5.16 -1.49
C ALA A 257 8.09 5.12 -2.90
N TRP A 258 7.57 5.98 -3.79
CA TRP A 258 8.12 6.33 -5.09
C TRP A 258 8.75 7.71 -5.00
N PHE A 259 9.97 7.88 -5.47
CA PHE A 259 10.70 9.13 -5.36
C PHE A 259 11.60 9.42 -6.57
N GLN A 260 11.82 10.70 -6.83
CA GLN A 260 12.70 11.23 -7.86
C GLN A 260 13.50 12.39 -7.29
N ALA A 261 14.78 12.52 -7.65
CA ALA A 261 15.57 13.69 -7.26
C ALA A 261 15.05 14.98 -7.93
N SER A 262 14.49 14.87 -9.15
CA SER A 262 13.77 15.93 -9.86
C SER A 262 12.89 15.30 -10.95
N GLU A 263 11.98 16.08 -11.58
CA GLU A 263 11.14 15.59 -12.67
C GLU A 263 11.93 15.06 -13.88
N GLN A 264 13.17 15.51 -14.07
CA GLN A 264 14.04 15.11 -15.18
C GLN A 264 14.92 13.88 -14.83
N GLN A 265 14.95 13.47 -13.57
CA GLN A 265 15.75 12.33 -13.13
C GLN A 265 14.92 11.05 -13.11
N PRO A 266 15.53 9.89 -13.39
CA PRO A 266 14.87 8.61 -13.27
C PRO A 266 14.35 8.38 -11.86
N PRO A 267 13.13 7.83 -11.70
CA PRO A 267 12.59 7.48 -10.40
C PRO A 267 13.22 6.21 -9.83
N SER A 268 13.06 6.09 -8.52
CA SER A 268 13.21 4.83 -7.80
C SER A 268 12.01 4.64 -6.87
N PHE A 269 11.72 3.41 -6.49
CA PHE A 269 10.78 3.15 -5.41
C PHE A 269 11.29 2.04 -4.50
N CYS A 270 10.89 2.14 -3.23
CA CYS A 270 11.21 1.17 -2.21
C CYS A 270 9.98 0.87 -1.40
N LEU A 271 9.74 -0.42 -1.18
CA LEU A 271 8.76 -0.95 -0.27
C LEU A 271 9.52 -1.59 0.88
N LEU A 272 9.23 -1.12 2.08
CA LEU A 272 9.84 -1.65 3.29
C LEU A 272 8.73 -2.03 4.26
N TYR A 273 8.65 -3.31 4.60
CA TYR A 273 7.75 -3.84 5.60
C TYR A 273 8.56 -4.42 6.75
N THR A 274 8.09 -4.20 7.98
CA THR A 274 8.62 -4.86 9.17
C THR A 274 7.57 -5.82 9.70
N SER A 275 7.99 -6.89 10.37
CA SER A 275 7.10 -7.78 11.11
C SER A 275 7.42 -7.77 12.59
N ASP A 276 6.43 -8.13 13.39
CA ASP A 276 6.56 -8.37 14.82
C ASP A 276 7.55 -9.49 15.09
#